data_41dec429364434fb5d377a3097659b9c
#
_entry.id   41dec429364434fb5d377a3097659b9c
#
_cell.length_a   1.000
_cell.length_b   1.000
_cell.length_c   1.000
_cell.angle_alpha   90.00
_cell.angle_beta   90.00
_cell.angle_gamma   90.00
#
_symmetry.space_group_name_H-M   'P 1'
#
loop_
_entity.id
_entity.type
_entity.pdbx_description
1 polymer ?
#
loop_
_entity_poly.entity_id
_entity_poly.type
_entity_poly.pdbx_seq_one_letter_code
_entity_poly.pdbx_strand_id
1 'polypeptide(L)'
;MKFFVFFVLLFSIDLKSHEFNPAHLVVDQLDSEKFIYEANWMYPFKNIGKRGEIIFPDECKTESSDLYYQGKYINEKIYLDCTKSLKGLYIEVINLSVLTDALITVNFADDDTFEGIVNNKNSIIKIPIKENYLPTAYIFLGLDHLLNGF
;
A
#
# COMPACT_ATOMS: atom_id res chain seq x y z
N MET A 1 1.34 16.49 -46.94
CA MET A 1 2.27 15.75 -46.08
C MET A 1 3.11 16.63 -45.15
N LYS A 2 3.44 17.87 -45.45
CA LYS A 2 4.24 18.78 -44.61
C LYS A 2 3.49 19.31 -43.35
N PHE A 3 2.17 19.43 -43.40
CA PHE A 3 1.35 19.89 -42.24
C PHE A 3 1.19 18.87 -41.14
N PHE A 4 1.24 17.57 -41.47
CA PHE A 4 1.07 16.51 -40.48
C PHE A 4 2.31 16.35 -39.56
N VAL A 5 3.51 16.60 -40.08
CA VAL A 5 4.74 16.53 -39.32
C VAL A 5 4.84 17.70 -38.31
N PHE A 6 4.31 18.88 -38.67
CA PHE A 6 4.30 20.03 -37.76
C PHE A 6 3.33 19.84 -36.59
N PHE A 7 2.22 19.13 -36.79
CA PHE A 7 1.23 18.86 -35.74
C PHE A 7 1.76 17.86 -34.69
N VAL A 8 2.59 16.90 -35.10
CA VAL A 8 3.19 15.91 -34.18
C VAL A 8 4.27 16.54 -33.27
N LEU A 9 4.99 17.56 -33.77
CA LEU A 9 6.02 18.26 -33.01
C LEU A 9 5.45 19.19 -31.92
N LEU A 10 4.18 19.59 -32.00
CA LEU A 10 3.54 20.43 -30.99
C LEU A 10 3.07 19.65 -29.74
N PHE A 11 3.06 18.31 -29.80
CA PHE A 11 2.65 17.44 -28.69
C PHE A 11 3.84 16.88 -27.86
N SER A 12 5.06 17.37 -28.09
CA SER A 12 6.19 17.10 -27.22
C SER A 12 6.14 18.02 -25.98
N ILE A 13 5.01 18.01 -25.28
CA ILE A 13 4.91 18.58 -23.95
C ILE A 13 5.62 17.59 -23.04
N ASP A 14 6.72 18.01 -22.42
CA ASP A 14 7.33 17.28 -21.30
C ASP A 14 6.29 17.15 -20.19
N LEU A 15 5.52 16.07 -20.25
CA LEU A 15 4.66 15.60 -19.16
C LEU A 15 5.61 15.21 -18.02
N LYS A 16 5.93 16.18 -17.16
CA LYS A 16 6.54 15.88 -15.87
C LYS A 16 5.48 15.16 -15.05
N SER A 17 5.40 13.85 -15.21
CA SER A 17 4.61 13.05 -14.31
C SER A 17 5.22 13.22 -12.91
N HIS A 18 4.42 13.67 -11.96
CA HIS A 18 4.82 13.63 -10.56
C HIS A 18 5.12 12.17 -10.21
N GLU A 19 6.29 11.93 -9.62
CA GLU A 19 6.70 10.58 -9.24
C GLU A 19 5.75 10.11 -8.13
N PHE A 20 4.80 9.24 -8.50
CA PHE A 20 3.89 8.62 -7.56
C PHE A 20 4.65 7.54 -6.80
N ASN A 21 4.85 7.73 -5.51
CA ASN A 21 5.49 6.79 -4.61
C ASN A 21 4.52 6.47 -3.47
N PRO A 22 3.64 5.46 -3.61
CA PRO A 22 2.77 5.05 -2.52
C PRO A 22 3.58 4.45 -1.38
N ALA A 23 3.01 4.48 -0.18
CA ALA A 23 3.47 3.63 0.89
C ALA A 23 3.03 2.18 0.63
N HIS A 24 3.76 1.20 1.16
CA HIS A 24 3.43 -0.22 1.02
C HIS A 24 3.47 -0.91 2.36
N LEU A 25 2.41 -1.64 2.67
CA LEU A 25 2.38 -2.63 3.74
C LEU A 25 2.25 -4.01 3.11
N VAL A 26 3.26 -4.84 3.32
CA VAL A 26 3.22 -6.26 2.94
C VAL A 26 3.21 -7.08 4.21
N VAL A 27 2.20 -7.93 4.38
CA VAL A 27 2.01 -8.81 5.53
C VAL A 27 2.03 -10.24 5.04
N ASP A 28 2.99 -11.02 5.50
CA ASP A 28 3.18 -12.42 5.13
C ASP A 28 2.86 -13.32 6.32
N GLN A 29 1.92 -14.27 6.16
CA GLN A 29 1.69 -15.31 7.16
C GLN A 29 2.82 -16.33 7.12
N LEU A 30 3.53 -16.49 8.25
CA LEU A 30 4.70 -17.36 8.33
C LEU A 30 4.35 -18.83 8.57
N ASP A 31 3.20 -19.11 9.16
CA ASP A 31 2.78 -20.46 9.54
C ASP A 31 1.27 -20.63 9.30
N SER A 32 0.88 -21.71 8.62
CA SER A 32 -0.53 -22.00 8.30
C SER A 32 -1.35 -22.42 9.53
N GLU A 33 -0.70 -22.99 10.54
CA GLU A 33 -1.36 -23.46 11.76
C GLU A 33 -1.40 -22.41 12.86
N LYS A 34 -0.55 -21.38 12.74
CA LYS A 34 -0.43 -20.28 13.69
C LYS A 34 -0.71 -18.97 12.99
N PHE A 35 -1.33 -18.06 13.71
CA PHE A 35 -1.61 -16.71 13.20
C PHE A 35 -0.42 -15.78 13.46
N ILE A 36 0.77 -16.21 13.01
CA ILE A 36 2.02 -15.46 13.10
C ILE A 36 2.31 -14.85 11.74
N TYR A 37 2.58 -13.53 11.73
CA TYR A 37 2.85 -12.78 10.51
C TYR A 37 4.13 -11.95 10.66
N GLU A 38 4.79 -11.72 9.52
CA GLU A 38 5.80 -10.67 9.36
C GLU A 38 5.21 -9.58 8.47
N ALA A 39 5.18 -8.36 8.93
CA ALA A 39 4.76 -7.20 8.17
C ALA A 39 5.96 -6.32 7.85
N ASN A 40 6.05 -5.84 6.61
CA ASN A 40 7.04 -4.86 6.19
C ASN A 40 6.32 -3.57 5.78
N TRP A 41 6.53 -2.51 6.57
CA TRP A 41 5.99 -1.19 6.30
C TRP A 41 7.03 -0.32 5.62
N MET A 42 6.79 0.02 4.36
CA MET A 42 7.65 0.84 3.50
C MET A 42 7.00 2.19 3.26
N TYR A 43 7.54 3.25 3.83
CA TYR A 43 7.02 4.61 3.70
C TYR A 43 7.99 5.51 2.92
N PRO A 44 7.54 6.26 1.89
CA PRO A 44 8.42 7.14 1.11
C PRO A 44 8.99 8.25 1.97
N PHE A 45 10.33 8.36 2.07
CA PHE A 45 10.97 9.34 2.95
C PHE A 45 10.86 10.79 2.46
N LYS A 46 10.54 11.00 1.17
CA LYS A 46 10.36 12.34 0.58
C LYS A 46 8.99 12.96 0.85
N ASN A 47 8.06 12.19 1.43
CA ASN A 47 6.74 12.71 1.72
C ASN A 47 6.82 13.74 2.85
N ILE A 48 6.19 14.89 2.62
CA ILE A 48 6.14 15.97 3.60
C ILE A 48 5.15 15.56 4.70
N GLY A 49 5.59 15.62 5.96
CA GLY A 49 4.74 15.35 7.12
C GLY A 49 5.25 14.24 8.01
N LYS A 50 4.37 13.77 8.90
CA LYS A 50 4.65 12.60 9.73
C LYS A 50 4.61 11.32 8.87
N ARG A 51 5.44 10.36 9.21
CA ARG A 51 5.34 9.01 8.65
C ARG A 51 4.00 8.40 9.04
N GLY A 52 3.31 7.77 8.10
CA GLY A 52 2.13 6.97 8.40
C GLY A 52 2.45 5.84 9.37
N GLU A 53 1.53 5.54 10.25
CA GLU A 53 1.63 4.51 11.27
C GLU A 53 0.57 3.45 11.03
N ILE A 54 0.92 2.18 11.24
CA ILE A 54 0.00 1.05 11.10
C ILE A 54 -0.59 0.72 12.47
N ILE A 55 -1.91 0.59 12.51
CA ILE A 55 -2.63 0.05 13.65
C ILE A 55 -3.17 -1.32 13.24
N PHE A 56 -2.62 -2.35 13.85
CA PHE A 56 -3.09 -3.71 13.71
C PHE A 56 -4.25 -3.99 14.68
N PRO A 57 -5.06 -5.04 14.40
CA PRO A 57 -6.16 -5.43 15.29
C PRO A 57 -5.67 -5.74 16.72
N ASP A 58 -6.54 -5.48 17.72
CA ASP A 58 -6.25 -5.77 19.14
C ASP A 58 -6.00 -7.25 19.41
N GLU A 59 -6.43 -8.12 18.52
CA GLU A 59 -6.15 -9.56 18.55
C GLU A 59 -4.68 -9.92 18.27
N CYS A 60 -3.87 -8.95 17.82
CA CYS A 60 -2.47 -9.16 17.48
C CYS A 60 -1.56 -8.42 18.48
N LYS A 61 -0.60 -9.13 19.02
CA LYS A 61 0.55 -8.52 19.70
C LYS A 61 1.59 -8.18 18.65
N THR A 62 2.13 -6.97 18.72
CA THR A 62 3.10 -6.48 17.74
C THR A 62 4.45 -6.22 18.39
N GLU A 63 5.52 -6.57 17.66
CA GLU A 63 6.90 -6.22 18.00
C GLU A 63 7.56 -5.64 16.74
N SER A 64 8.06 -4.41 16.84
CA SER A 64 8.67 -3.69 15.71
C SER A 64 10.18 -3.71 15.80
N SER A 65 10.83 -3.79 14.63
CA SER A 65 12.29 -3.58 14.51
C SER A 65 12.64 -2.09 14.47
N ASP A 66 13.94 -1.81 14.54
CA ASP A 66 14.46 -0.48 14.24
C ASP A 66 14.18 -0.11 12.77
N LEU A 67 14.00 1.19 12.55
CA LEU A 67 13.80 1.74 11.22
C LEU A 67 15.10 1.65 10.39
N TYR A 68 14.96 1.28 9.13
CA TYR A 68 16.08 1.27 8.20
C TYR A 68 15.71 1.89 6.84
N TYR A 69 16.71 2.41 6.14
CA TYR A 69 16.52 3.06 4.84
C TYR A 69 16.87 2.08 3.72
N GLN A 70 15.99 2.00 2.71
CA GLN A 70 16.24 1.24 1.50
C GLN A 70 15.69 2.00 0.29
N GLY A 71 16.57 2.46 -0.58
CA GLY A 71 16.18 3.24 -1.75
C GLY A 71 15.48 4.54 -1.36
N LYS A 72 14.20 4.66 -1.74
CA LYS A 72 13.35 5.84 -1.47
C LYS A 72 12.47 5.68 -0.24
N TYR A 73 12.61 4.58 0.50
CA TYR A 73 11.71 4.20 1.58
C TYR A 73 12.42 4.13 2.93
N ILE A 74 11.67 4.52 3.96
CA ILE A 74 11.92 4.15 5.35
C ILE A 74 11.13 2.86 5.59
N ASN A 75 11.81 1.84 6.04
CA ASN A 75 11.23 0.51 6.26
C ASN A 75 11.19 0.19 7.75
N GLU A 76 10.18 -0.57 8.13
CA GLU A 76 10.01 -1.14 9.46
C GLU A 76 9.47 -2.56 9.32
N LYS A 77 10.13 -3.51 9.97
CA LYS A 77 9.60 -4.86 10.11
C LYS A 77 8.81 -4.95 11.41
N ILE A 78 7.64 -5.55 11.33
CA ILE A 78 6.73 -5.71 12.45
C ILE A 78 6.34 -7.18 12.50
N TYR A 79 6.61 -7.82 13.64
CA TYR A 79 6.15 -9.19 13.89
C TYR A 79 4.81 -9.14 14.60
N LEU A 80 3.89 -10.00 14.16
CA LEU A 80 2.55 -10.11 14.74
C LEU A 80 2.33 -11.53 15.24
N ASP A 81 1.89 -11.64 16.48
CA ASP A 81 1.38 -12.88 17.09
C ASP A 81 -0.09 -12.65 17.42
N CYS A 82 -0.98 -13.22 16.58
CA CYS A 82 -2.41 -12.99 16.64
C CYS A 82 -3.14 -14.19 17.26
N THR A 83 -4.24 -13.92 17.95
CA THR A 83 -5.10 -14.98 18.53
C THR A 83 -6.00 -15.63 17.52
N LYS A 84 -6.16 -15.04 16.32
CA LYS A 84 -6.94 -15.56 15.18
C LYS A 84 -6.41 -15.00 13.86
N SER A 85 -6.89 -15.55 12.74
CA SER A 85 -6.55 -15.08 11.40
C SER A 85 -6.88 -13.59 11.23
N LEU A 86 -6.08 -12.89 10.42
CA LEU A 86 -6.37 -11.52 9.98
C LEU A 86 -7.60 -11.45 9.06
N LYS A 87 -8.05 -12.56 8.47
CA LYS A 87 -9.30 -12.61 7.68
C LYS A 87 -10.49 -12.18 8.54
N GLY A 88 -11.23 -11.17 8.06
CA GLY A 88 -12.37 -10.57 8.76
C GLY A 88 -12.03 -9.40 9.68
N LEU A 89 -10.74 -9.13 9.95
CA LEU A 89 -10.25 -8.05 10.78
C LEU A 89 -9.97 -6.78 9.96
N TYR A 90 -9.63 -5.70 10.66
CA TYR A 90 -9.35 -4.39 10.06
C TYR A 90 -7.90 -4.02 10.30
N ILE A 91 -7.29 -3.40 9.30
CA ILE A 91 -6.02 -2.69 9.42
C ILE A 91 -6.31 -1.22 9.22
N GLU A 92 -5.73 -0.37 10.06
CA GLU A 92 -5.82 1.08 9.92
C GLU A 92 -4.45 1.68 9.68
N VAL A 93 -4.37 2.71 8.82
CA VAL A 93 -3.16 3.48 8.59
C VAL A 93 -3.44 4.94 8.93
N ILE A 94 -2.89 5.41 10.02
CA ILE A 94 -3.06 6.80 10.47
C ILE A 94 -1.90 7.69 10.01
N ASN A 95 -2.11 9.00 10.06
CA ASN A 95 -1.11 10.02 9.71
C ASN A 95 -0.61 9.96 8.25
N LEU A 96 -1.37 9.34 7.33
CA LEU A 96 -1.05 9.43 5.91
C LEU A 96 -1.12 10.88 5.41
N SER A 97 -0.09 11.30 4.67
CA SER A 97 -0.14 12.57 3.94
C SER A 97 -1.28 12.57 2.92
N VAL A 98 -1.87 13.72 2.66
CA VAL A 98 -2.93 13.89 1.64
C VAL A 98 -2.50 13.49 0.23
N LEU A 99 -1.19 13.42 -0.02
CA LEU A 99 -0.59 13.06 -1.31
C LEU A 99 -0.05 11.62 -1.32
N THR A 100 -0.32 10.82 -0.25
CA THR A 100 0.22 9.48 -0.12
C THR A 100 -0.91 8.49 0.08
N ASP A 101 -1.07 7.59 -0.88
CA ASP A 101 -1.86 6.38 -0.69
C ASP A 101 -0.97 5.28 -0.11
N ALA A 102 -1.56 4.30 0.56
CA ALA A 102 -0.87 3.10 1.00
C ALA A 102 -1.52 1.87 0.38
N LEU A 103 -0.69 1.06 -0.28
CA LEU A 103 -1.05 -0.26 -0.77
C LEU A 103 -0.86 -1.26 0.37
N ILE A 104 -1.88 -2.07 0.63
CA ILE A 104 -1.84 -3.12 1.64
C ILE A 104 -1.97 -4.45 0.92
N THR A 105 -0.98 -5.32 1.11
CA THR A 105 -0.98 -6.69 0.61
C THR A 105 -0.87 -7.62 1.80
N VAL A 106 -1.75 -8.60 1.90
CA VAL A 106 -1.70 -9.66 2.92
C VAL A 106 -1.64 -10.99 2.22
N ASN A 107 -0.54 -11.71 2.38
CA ASN A 107 -0.32 -13.04 1.84
C ASN A 107 -0.59 -14.07 2.93
N PHE A 108 -1.55 -14.96 2.70
CA PHE A 108 -1.87 -16.04 3.60
C PHE A 108 -1.14 -17.31 3.21
N ALA A 109 -0.89 -18.18 4.19
CA ALA A 109 -0.17 -19.44 3.99
C ALA A 109 -0.93 -20.47 3.13
N ASP A 110 -2.21 -20.25 2.85
CA ASP A 110 -3.07 -21.04 1.97
C ASP A 110 -3.07 -20.54 0.51
N ASP A 111 -2.04 -19.77 0.11
CA ASP A 111 -1.88 -19.12 -1.21
C ASP A 111 -2.96 -18.07 -1.53
N ASP A 112 -3.76 -17.68 -0.54
CA ASP A 112 -4.70 -16.57 -0.67
C ASP A 112 -3.97 -15.23 -0.49
N THR A 113 -4.31 -14.23 -1.30
CA THR A 113 -3.72 -12.91 -1.21
C THR A 113 -4.80 -11.84 -1.22
N PHE A 114 -4.75 -10.94 -0.27
CA PHE A 114 -5.58 -9.75 -0.23
C PHE A 114 -4.77 -8.53 -0.64
N GLU A 115 -5.36 -7.69 -1.49
CA GLU A 115 -4.82 -6.37 -1.86
C GLU A 115 -5.86 -5.28 -1.64
N GLY A 116 -5.42 -4.15 -1.10
CA GLY A 116 -6.28 -3.01 -0.88
C GLY A 116 -5.52 -1.70 -0.81
N ILE A 117 -6.26 -0.60 -0.86
CA ILE A 117 -5.72 0.77 -0.83
C ILE A 117 -6.38 1.52 0.30
N VAL A 118 -5.57 2.24 1.08
CA VAL A 118 -6.03 3.22 2.06
C VAL A 118 -5.39 4.57 1.79
N ASN A 119 -6.05 5.62 2.20
CA ASN A 119 -5.59 7.00 2.07
C ASN A 119 -6.05 7.83 3.28
N ASN A 120 -5.75 9.12 3.29
CA ASN A 120 -6.11 9.99 4.40
C ASN A 120 -7.62 10.19 4.62
N LYS A 121 -8.47 9.87 3.62
CA LYS A 121 -9.94 9.93 3.73
C LYS A 121 -10.54 8.60 4.16
N ASN A 122 -9.94 7.49 3.71
CA ASN A 122 -10.34 6.13 4.00
C ASN A 122 -9.14 5.38 4.57
N SER A 123 -8.88 5.58 5.87
CA SER A 123 -7.69 5.07 6.56
C SER A 123 -7.81 3.61 7.00
N ILE A 124 -9.02 3.04 6.96
CA ILE A 124 -9.32 1.70 7.48
C ILE A 124 -9.69 0.79 6.34
N ILE A 125 -9.13 -0.42 6.35
CA ILE A 125 -9.49 -1.47 5.40
C ILE A 125 -9.84 -2.76 6.12
N LYS A 126 -10.91 -3.42 5.68
CA LYS A 126 -11.31 -4.73 6.18
C LYS A 126 -10.71 -5.81 5.30
N ILE A 127 -10.02 -6.78 5.92
CA ILE A 127 -9.57 -7.98 5.24
C ILE A 127 -10.76 -8.95 5.21
N PRO A 128 -11.23 -9.39 4.06
CA PRO A 128 -12.43 -10.22 4.00
C PRO A 128 -12.19 -11.67 4.41
N ILE A 129 -13.28 -12.36 4.70
CA ILE A 129 -13.26 -13.74 5.18
C ILE A 129 -13.17 -14.74 4.03
N LYS A 130 -13.71 -14.38 2.83
CA LYS A 130 -13.79 -15.26 1.66
C LYS A 130 -13.18 -14.58 0.44
N GLU A 131 -12.49 -15.42 -0.33
CA GLU A 131 -11.91 -15.06 -1.61
C GLU A 131 -12.99 -14.73 -2.64
N ASN A 132 -12.90 -13.55 -3.21
CA ASN A 132 -13.36 -13.19 -4.56
C ASN A 132 -12.65 -11.90 -4.94
N TYR A 133 -11.30 -11.97 -4.98
CA TYR A 133 -10.51 -10.80 -5.33
C TYR A 133 -10.07 -10.87 -6.78
N LEU A 134 -10.57 -9.92 -7.54
CA LEU A 134 -9.85 -9.46 -8.71
C LEU A 134 -8.74 -8.53 -8.21
N PRO A 135 -7.51 -8.61 -8.72
CA PRO A 135 -6.43 -7.68 -8.40
C PRO A 135 -6.72 -6.30 -9.00
N THR A 136 -7.83 -5.70 -8.56
CA THR A 136 -8.35 -4.44 -9.08
C THR A 136 -7.74 -3.22 -8.40
N ALA A 137 -7.11 -3.41 -7.22
CA ALA A 137 -6.53 -2.32 -6.44
C ALA A 137 -5.53 -1.49 -7.27
N TYR A 138 -4.63 -2.14 -7.99
CA TYR A 138 -3.66 -1.47 -8.86
C TYR A 138 -4.30 -0.80 -10.08
N ILE A 139 -5.38 -1.39 -10.62
CA ILE A 139 -6.13 -0.81 -11.74
C ILE A 139 -6.83 0.48 -11.29
N PHE A 140 -7.49 0.46 -10.12
CA PHE A 140 -8.15 1.64 -9.59
C PHE A 140 -7.16 2.73 -9.19
N LEU A 141 -6.02 2.36 -8.59
CA LEU A 141 -4.95 3.31 -8.28
C LEU A 141 -4.41 3.97 -9.54
N GLY A 142 -4.16 3.20 -10.61
CA GLY A 142 -3.70 3.71 -11.89
C GLY A 142 -4.73 4.61 -12.56
N LEU A 143 -6.02 4.26 -12.49
CA LEU A 143 -7.12 5.05 -13.04
C LEU A 143 -7.31 6.36 -12.27
N ASP A 144 -7.30 6.31 -10.95
CA ASP A 144 -7.44 7.51 -10.10
C ASP A 144 -6.29 8.50 -10.37
N HIS A 145 -5.07 7.99 -10.50
CA HIS A 145 -3.92 8.79 -10.85
C HIS A 145 -4.02 9.40 -12.27
N LEU A 146 -4.55 8.64 -13.22
CA LEU A 146 -4.76 9.11 -14.58
C LEU A 146 -5.82 10.22 -14.67
N LEU A 147 -6.90 10.10 -13.86
CA LEU A 147 -8.03 11.02 -13.90
C LEU A 147 -7.83 12.27 -13.02
N ASN A 148 -7.07 12.16 -11.94
CA ASN A 148 -6.86 13.24 -10.97
C ASN A 148 -5.43 13.83 -11.02
N GLY A 149 -4.58 13.27 -11.85
CA GLY A 149 -3.17 13.70 -12.00
C GLY A 149 -2.92 14.79 -13.05
N PHE A 150 -4.02 15.39 -13.61
CA PHE A 150 -3.95 16.51 -14.52
C PHE A 150 -4.38 17.81 -13.87
#